data_4419dc2e6b353a39df66c25abf439d99
#
_entry.id   4419dc2e6b353a39df66c25abf439d99
#
_cell.length_a   1.000
_cell.length_b   1.000
_cell.length_c   1.000
_cell.angle_alpha   90.00
_cell.angle_beta   90.00
_cell.angle_gamma   90.00
#
_symmetry.space_group_name_H-M   'P 1'
#
loop_
_entity.id
_entity.type
_entity.pdbx_description
1 polymer ?
#
loop_
_entity_poly.entity_id
_entity_poly.type
_entity_poly.pdbx_seq_one_letter_code
_entity_poly.pdbx_strand_id
1 'polypeptide(L)'
;MKNMFKLSRQVAVAAAAVALTGAVHAQNQPWHDLGRAATPAEVKAWDIDVRPDFKGLPKGAGSVSMGETVWIAKCSSCHGDFGESNEVFTPIIGGTTKKDIETGRVAALVEGAPSKAPQKTTIMKVATLSTIWDYINRAMPWNNPKTLTPDEVFGVTAYLLSLAEIVPADFVLSDKNIAEVQKRMPNRNGMVFYEPLWKVNGKGDVKNVACMKDCEFDPRVKSFLPDFARDAHGNIQEQNRGIGPVRGVDTTKPPAKGLVGGAAAAAAPAAAPAAAKGPNVNNLLAANSCTACHGMKNKIVGPGFNEIAAKHKGKANLEAYLVGKIKNGGSGVYGAIPMPAQPQVKDADAQAMAQWIAAGAQ
;
A
#
# COMPACT_ATOMS: atom_id res chain seq x y z
N MET A 1 -58.60 -27.73 36.38
CA MET A 1 -58.92 -26.97 35.12
C MET A 1 -58.72 -25.46 35.21
N LYS A 2 -59.06 -24.74 36.29
CA LYS A 2 -58.86 -23.26 36.40
C LYS A 2 -57.42 -22.77 36.31
N ASN A 3 -56.41 -23.54 36.73
CA ASN A 3 -54.99 -23.12 36.71
C ASN A 3 -54.33 -23.32 35.35
N MET A 4 -54.77 -24.27 34.55
CA MET A 4 -54.26 -24.46 33.16
C MET A 4 -54.62 -23.32 32.24
N PHE A 5 -55.84 -22.78 32.41
CA PHE A 5 -56.29 -21.62 31.59
C PHE A 5 -55.58 -20.31 31.96
N LYS A 6 -55.14 -20.15 33.19
CA LYS A 6 -54.34 -18.98 33.60
C LYS A 6 -52.93 -19.03 33.04
N LEU A 7 -52.28 -20.21 33.03
CA LEU A 7 -50.94 -20.39 32.51
C LEU A 7 -50.87 -20.18 30.99
N SER A 8 -51.89 -20.73 30.23
CA SER A 8 -51.95 -20.52 28.79
C SER A 8 -52.21 -19.07 28.40
N ARG A 9 -52.96 -18.32 29.18
CA ARG A 9 -53.20 -16.89 28.97
C ARG A 9 -51.94 -16.04 29.23
N GLN A 10 -51.16 -16.39 30.25
CA GLN A 10 -49.90 -15.71 30.60
C GLN A 10 -48.82 -15.96 29.53
N VAL A 11 -48.73 -17.20 29.03
CA VAL A 11 -47.80 -17.54 27.93
C VAL A 11 -48.17 -16.84 26.62
N ALA A 12 -49.44 -16.76 26.31
CA ALA A 12 -49.93 -16.05 25.10
C ALA A 12 -49.69 -14.54 25.18
N VAL A 13 -49.87 -13.93 26.37
CA VAL A 13 -49.57 -12.49 26.58
C VAL A 13 -48.04 -12.22 26.48
N ALA A 14 -47.21 -13.12 27.06
CA ALA A 14 -45.76 -12.99 26.96
C ALA A 14 -45.26 -13.15 25.53
N ALA A 15 -45.81 -14.10 24.76
CA ALA A 15 -45.48 -14.29 23.35
C ALA A 15 -45.93 -13.10 22.48
N ALA A 16 -47.09 -12.50 22.74
CA ALA A 16 -47.55 -11.30 22.07
C ALA A 16 -46.71 -10.06 22.40
N ALA A 17 -46.21 -9.93 23.66
CA ALA A 17 -45.34 -8.85 24.06
C ALA A 17 -43.96 -8.95 23.40
N VAL A 18 -43.38 -10.15 23.25
CA VAL A 18 -42.12 -10.38 22.52
C VAL A 18 -42.25 -10.12 21.03
N ALA A 19 -43.40 -10.46 20.40
CA ALA A 19 -43.68 -10.18 19.03
C ALA A 19 -43.86 -8.66 18.76
N LEU A 20 -44.44 -7.91 19.69
CA LEU A 20 -44.64 -6.47 19.62
C LEU A 20 -43.30 -5.69 19.79
N THR A 21 -42.37 -6.16 20.64
CA THR A 21 -41.06 -5.52 20.80
C THR A 21 -40.15 -5.75 19.58
N GLY A 22 -40.28 -6.90 18.90
CA GLY A 22 -39.60 -7.15 17.62
C GLY A 22 -40.08 -6.26 16.48
N ALA A 23 -41.37 -5.94 16.44
CA ALA A 23 -41.96 -5.09 15.41
C ALA A 23 -41.64 -3.59 15.55
N VAL A 24 -41.42 -3.11 16.81
CA VAL A 24 -41.11 -1.68 17.06
C VAL A 24 -39.67 -1.32 16.61
N HIS A 25 -38.73 -2.27 16.61
CA HIS A 25 -37.37 -2.02 16.11
C HIS A 25 -37.28 -2.01 14.58
N ALA A 26 -38.26 -2.56 13.88
CA ALA A 26 -38.31 -2.57 12.41
C ALA A 26 -38.89 -1.28 11.79
N GLN A 27 -39.62 -0.47 12.58
CA GLN A 27 -40.37 0.67 12.06
C GLN A 27 -39.64 2.02 12.04
N ASN A 28 -38.42 2.14 12.59
CA ASN A 28 -37.69 3.41 12.67
C ASN A 28 -36.42 3.45 11.83
N GLN A 29 -36.34 2.66 10.78
CA GLN A 29 -35.22 2.77 9.83
C GLN A 29 -35.61 3.73 8.71
N PRO A 30 -34.96 4.89 8.56
CA PRO A 30 -35.30 5.89 7.53
C PRO A 30 -35.03 5.42 6.10
N TRP A 31 -34.52 4.20 5.92
CA TRP A 31 -34.18 3.59 4.63
C TRP A 31 -34.86 2.23 4.41
N HIS A 32 -36.15 2.15 4.75
CA HIS A 32 -36.95 0.96 4.41
C HIS A 32 -36.81 0.59 2.93
N ASP A 33 -36.57 -0.68 2.67
CA ASP A 33 -36.41 -1.26 1.33
C ASP A 33 -35.14 -0.87 0.55
N LEU A 34 -34.19 -0.20 1.17
CA LEU A 34 -32.88 0.06 0.58
C LEU A 34 -31.83 -0.92 1.10
N GLY A 35 -31.43 -1.84 0.24
CA GLY A 35 -30.40 -2.83 0.58
C GLY A 35 -30.92 -3.98 1.46
N ARG A 36 -30.01 -4.72 2.04
CA ARG A 36 -30.24 -5.82 2.97
C ARG A 36 -29.21 -5.80 4.10
N ALA A 37 -29.49 -6.50 5.16
CA ALA A 37 -28.49 -6.75 6.21
C ALA A 37 -27.32 -7.56 5.63
N ALA A 38 -26.09 -7.14 5.92
CA ALA A 38 -24.92 -7.90 5.56
C ALA A 38 -24.87 -9.23 6.33
N THR A 39 -24.46 -10.27 5.63
CA THR A 39 -24.21 -11.57 6.29
C THR A 39 -22.95 -11.52 7.14
N PRO A 40 -22.80 -12.39 8.17
CA PRO A 40 -21.56 -12.45 8.95
C PRO A 40 -20.31 -12.69 8.10
N ALA A 41 -20.42 -13.43 6.99
CA ALA A 41 -19.32 -13.66 6.06
C ALA A 41 -18.91 -12.38 5.31
N GLU A 42 -19.89 -11.59 4.89
CA GLU A 42 -19.63 -10.29 4.25
C GLU A 42 -19.02 -9.29 5.23
N VAL A 43 -19.57 -9.20 6.46
CA VAL A 43 -18.97 -8.35 7.51
C VAL A 43 -17.52 -8.76 7.74
N LYS A 44 -17.24 -10.05 7.92
CA LYS A 44 -15.88 -10.56 8.14
C LYS A 44 -14.94 -10.24 6.98
N ALA A 45 -15.42 -10.25 5.73
CA ALA A 45 -14.61 -9.94 4.55
C ALA A 45 -14.20 -8.46 4.48
N TRP A 46 -15.00 -7.57 5.05
CA TRP A 46 -14.76 -6.12 5.06
C TRP A 46 -14.14 -5.59 6.35
N ASP A 47 -14.32 -6.30 7.48
CA ASP A 47 -13.74 -5.97 8.78
C ASP A 47 -12.27 -6.45 8.85
N ILE A 48 -11.42 -5.74 8.11
CA ILE A 48 -9.99 -6.09 7.92
C ILE A 48 -9.05 -5.05 8.54
N ASP A 49 -9.56 -4.01 9.16
CA ASP A 49 -8.78 -2.94 9.77
C ASP A 49 -8.20 -3.35 11.13
N VAL A 50 -7.02 -2.80 11.41
CA VAL A 50 -6.40 -2.91 12.73
C VAL A 50 -6.59 -1.59 13.47
N ARG A 51 -7.44 -1.62 14.49
CA ARG A 51 -7.80 -0.43 15.26
C ARG A 51 -6.70 0.00 16.23
N PRO A 52 -6.74 1.25 16.74
CA PRO A 52 -5.76 1.73 17.72
C PRO A 52 -5.67 0.91 19.00
N ASP A 53 -6.73 0.18 19.37
CA ASP A 53 -6.76 -0.78 20.49
C ASP A 53 -6.27 -2.18 20.09
N PHE A 54 -5.73 -2.33 18.90
CA PHE A 54 -5.27 -3.57 18.27
C PHE A 54 -6.33 -4.64 18.03
N LYS A 55 -7.61 -4.31 18.13
CA LYS A 55 -8.65 -5.19 17.64
C LYS A 55 -8.52 -5.36 16.14
N GLY A 56 -8.72 -6.58 15.64
CA GLY A 56 -8.51 -6.92 14.25
C GLY A 56 -7.06 -7.29 13.89
N LEU A 57 -6.09 -7.11 14.79
CA LEU A 57 -4.70 -7.47 14.55
C LEU A 57 -4.55 -8.99 14.37
N PRO A 58 -4.02 -9.47 13.24
CA PRO A 58 -3.70 -10.88 13.05
C PRO A 58 -2.65 -11.38 14.05
N LYS A 59 -2.69 -12.67 14.36
CA LYS A 59 -1.63 -13.32 15.13
C LYS A 59 -0.38 -13.42 14.28
N GLY A 60 0.77 -13.24 14.90
CA GLY A 60 2.06 -13.37 14.23
C GLY A 60 3.20 -12.71 14.99
N ALA A 61 4.41 -12.88 14.47
CA ALA A 61 5.63 -12.28 15.01
C ALA A 61 6.69 -12.13 13.91
N GLY A 62 7.50 -11.07 13.98
CA GLY A 62 8.62 -10.86 13.09
C GLY A 62 9.78 -10.15 13.79
N SER A 63 10.99 -10.63 13.55
CA SER A 63 12.21 -10.01 14.06
C SER A 63 12.64 -8.82 13.20
N VAL A 64 13.44 -7.93 13.75
CA VAL A 64 14.07 -6.83 13.00
C VAL A 64 14.86 -7.38 11.81
N SER A 65 15.67 -8.43 12.00
CA SER A 65 16.45 -9.04 10.91
C SER A 65 15.60 -9.65 9.80
N MET A 66 14.48 -10.32 10.15
CA MET A 66 13.51 -10.79 9.15
C MET A 66 12.91 -9.60 8.39
N GLY A 67 12.57 -8.54 9.12
CA GLY A 67 12.01 -7.32 8.54
C GLY A 67 12.96 -6.62 7.59
N GLU A 68 14.23 -6.53 7.92
CA GLU A 68 15.29 -6.02 7.05
C GLU A 68 15.36 -6.80 5.73
N THR A 69 15.35 -8.14 5.81
CA THR A 69 15.38 -8.99 4.61
C THR A 69 14.17 -8.72 3.70
N VAL A 70 12.98 -8.62 4.27
CA VAL A 70 11.75 -8.31 3.51
C VAL A 70 11.80 -6.88 2.96
N TRP A 71 12.29 -5.93 3.76
CA TRP A 71 12.41 -4.52 3.39
C TRP A 71 13.30 -4.34 2.17
N ILE A 72 14.51 -4.88 2.21
CA ILE A 72 15.45 -4.80 1.08
C ILE A 72 14.87 -5.44 -0.17
N ALA A 73 14.15 -6.56 -0.04
CA ALA A 73 13.59 -7.27 -1.18
C ALA A 73 12.36 -6.59 -1.79
N LYS A 74 11.53 -5.89 -0.99
CA LYS A 74 10.19 -5.47 -1.42
C LYS A 74 9.89 -3.97 -1.24
N CYS A 75 10.70 -3.23 -0.48
CA CYS A 75 10.37 -1.87 -0.05
C CYS A 75 11.44 -0.83 -0.43
N SER A 76 12.72 -1.20 -0.33
CA SER A 76 13.84 -0.28 -0.43
C SER A 76 13.95 0.42 -1.78
N SER A 77 13.50 -0.23 -2.85
CA SER A 77 13.49 0.37 -4.20
C SER A 77 12.67 1.68 -4.29
N CYS A 78 11.70 1.86 -3.41
CA CYS A 78 10.89 3.09 -3.31
C CYS A 78 11.25 3.94 -2.09
N HIS A 79 11.61 3.30 -0.97
CA HIS A 79 11.74 3.96 0.32
C HIS A 79 13.19 4.13 0.81
N GLY A 80 14.19 3.68 0.03
CA GLY A 80 15.57 3.61 0.45
C GLY A 80 15.83 2.46 1.42
N ASP A 81 17.09 2.10 1.62
CA ASP A 81 17.45 0.95 2.46
C ASP A 81 17.16 1.19 3.94
N PHE A 82 17.23 2.44 4.37
CA PHE A 82 17.01 2.86 5.76
C PHE A 82 15.72 3.69 5.94
N GLY A 83 14.80 3.66 4.99
CA GLY A 83 13.56 4.43 5.04
C GLY A 83 13.75 5.94 4.83
N GLU A 84 14.89 6.34 4.31
CA GLU A 84 15.25 7.72 3.96
C GLU A 84 14.51 8.22 2.73
N SER A 85 13.87 7.32 2.00
CA SER A 85 13.14 7.60 0.78
C SER A 85 14.04 7.89 -0.43
N ASN A 86 13.39 8.11 -1.55
CA ASN A 86 13.98 8.61 -2.78
C ASN A 86 13.33 9.96 -3.16
N GLU A 87 13.46 10.37 -4.41
CA GLU A 87 12.91 11.65 -4.90
C GLU A 87 11.37 11.73 -4.88
N VAL A 88 10.67 10.60 -4.78
CA VAL A 88 9.21 10.53 -4.92
C VAL A 88 8.48 10.58 -3.58
N PHE A 89 8.97 9.82 -2.60
CA PHE A 89 8.26 9.61 -1.34
C PHE A 89 8.87 10.41 -0.20
N THR A 90 8.04 10.83 0.74
CA THR A 90 8.50 11.44 1.98
C THR A 90 9.28 10.41 2.80
N PRO A 91 10.41 10.76 3.42
CA PRO A 91 11.13 9.89 4.32
C PRO A 91 10.24 9.30 5.41
N ILE A 92 10.42 8.01 5.68
CA ILE A 92 9.70 7.32 6.74
C ILE A 92 10.40 7.55 8.07
N ILE A 93 11.72 7.46 8.09
CA ILE A 93 12.56 7.49 9.28
C ILE A 93 13.27 8.84 9.42
N GLY A 94 13.61 9.20 10.65
CA GLY A 94 14.37 10.39 11.03
C GLY A 94 13.52 11.47 11.67
N GLY A 95 14.19 12.45 12.24
CA GLY A 95 13.60 13.64 12.85
C GLY A 95 12.97 13.45 14.23
N THR A 96 13.06 12.27 14.83
CA THR A 96 12.65 11.96 16.19
C THR A 96 13.85 11.88 17.13
N THR A 97 13.62 12.08 18.41
CA THR A 97 14.63 12.04 19.46
C THR A 97 14.20 11.12 20.60
N LYS A 98 15.14 10.70 21.45
CA LYS A 98 14.81 9.96 22.70
C LYS A 98 13.81 10.72 23.57
N LYS A 99 13.93 12.05 23.61
CA LYS A 99 13.00 12.91 24.35
C LYS A 99 11.57 12.84 23.80
N ASP A 100 11.41 12.75 22.48
CA ASP A 100 10.11 12.57 21.86
C ASP A 100 9.48 11.22 22.22
N ILE A 101 10.30 10.16 22.26
CA ILE A 101 9.89 8.83 22.72
C ILE A 101 9.42 8.87 24.18
N GLU A 102 10.15 9.56 25.07
CA GLU A 102 9.79 9.73 26.48
C GLU A 102 8.47 10.48 26.64
N THR A 103 8.33 11.64 26.00
CA THR A 103 7.18 12.53 26.14
C THR A 103 5.96 12.09 25.33
N GLY A 104 6.19 11.34 24.25
CA GLY A 104 5.15 10.98 23.27
C GLY A 104 4.71 12.15 22.39
N ARG A 105 5.51 13.21 22.33
CA ARG A 105 5.27 14.38 21.45
C ARG A 105 6.56 14.75 20.74
N VAL A 106 6.48 14.83 19.41
CA VAL A 106 7.61 15.23 18.58
C VAL A 106 7.72 16.75 18.63
N ALA A 107 8.76 17.22 19.29
CA ALA A 107 9.01 18.66 19.49
C ALA A 107 9.12 19.43 18.17
N ALA A 108 9.70 18.82 17.14
CA ALA A 108 9.86 19.42 15.81
C ALA A 108 8.55 19.59 15.02
N LEU A 109 7.43 19.04 15.49
CA LEU A 109 6.10 19.23 14.89
C LEU A 109 5.30 20.38 15.54
N VAL A 110 5.78 20.93 16.65
CA VAL A 110 5.13 22.07 17.30
C VAL A 110 5.31 23.29 16.42
N GLU A 111 4.22 24.08 16.24
CA GLU A 111 4.26 25.30 15.45
C GLU A 111 5.29 26.28 16.01
N GLY A 112 6.13 26.84 15.13
CA GLY A 112 7.22 27.74 15.52
C GLY A 112 8.48 27.05 16.08
N ALA A 113 8.48 25.72 16.23
CA ALA A 113 9.67 25.01 16.65
C ALA A 113 10.75 25.04 15.56
N PRO A 114 12.01 25.32 15.92
CA PRO A 114 13.13 25.19 14.99
C PRO A 114 13.32 23.72 14.61
N SER A 115 12.82 23.33 13.46
CA SER A 115 13.03 21.98 12.94
C SER A 115 14.39 21.92 12.24
N LYS A 116 15.27 21.08 12.75
CA LYS A 116 16.52 20.73 12.06
C LYS A 116 16.31 19.66 10.97
N ALA A 117 15.16 18.99 10.99
CA ALA A 117 14.84 18.00 9.99
C ALA A 117 14.38 18.70 8.69
N PRO A 118 14.99 18.40 7.54
CA PRO A 118 14.64 19.02 6.27
C PRO A 118 13.22 18.68 5.83
N GLN A 119 12.69 17.56 6.29
CA GLN A 119 11.32 17.11 6.00
C GLN A 119 10.68 16.49 7.25
N LYS A 120 9.35 16.59 7.32
CA LYS A 120 8.55 15.91 8.35
C LYS A 120 8.33 14.46 7.94
N THR A 121 9.03 13.55 8.58
CA THR A 121 8.99 12.12 8.28
C THR A 121 7.68 11.45 8.73
N THR A 122 7.44 10.24 8.26
CA THR A 122 6.26 9.47 8.67
C THR A 122 6.29 9.15 10.16
N ILE A 123 7.45 8.71 10.69
CA ILE A 123 7.59 8.34 12.11
C ILE A 123 7.38 9.51 13.06
N MET A 124 7.68 10.74 12.62
CA MET A 124 7.37 11.95 13.40
C MET A 124 5.86 12.19 13.53
N LYS A 125 5.08 11.86 12.51
CA LYS A 125 3.66 12.24 12.40
C LYS A 125 2.72 11.18 12.94
N VAL A 126 3.05 9.90 12.78
CA VAL A 126 2.15 8.80 13.13
C VAL A 126 2.09 8.60 14.64
N ALA A 127 0.88 8.66 15.19
CA ALA A 127 0.65 8.49 16.62
C ALA A 127 0.46 7.03 17.02
N THR A 128 -0.12 6.20 16.14
CA THR A 128 -0.51 4.83 16.45
C THR A 128 0.25 3.82 15.62
N LEU A 129 0.82 2.82 16.30
CA LEU A 129 1.56 1.73 15.68
C LEU A 129 0.63 0.83 14.85
N SER A 130 -0.63 0.70 15.26
CA SER A 130 -1.66 0.02 14.47
C SER A 130 -1.82 0.60 13.07
N THR A 131 -1.72 1.91 12.91
CA THR A 131 -1.77 2.57 11.59
C THR A 131 -0.61 2.15 10.70
N ILE A 132 0.60 2.06 11.24
CA ILE A 132 1.79 1.61 10.46
C ILE A 132 1.58 0.16 10.03
N TRP A 133 1.22 -0.71 10.98
CA TRP A 133 1.02 -2.13 10.72
C TRP A 133 -0.07 -2.37 9.67
N ASP A 134 -1.24 -1.75 9.87
CA ASP A 134 -2.40 -1.90 8.98
C ASP A 134 -2.12 -1.35 7.58
N TYR A 135 -1.45 -0.20 7.49
CA TYR A 135 -1.08 0.37 6.20
C TYR A 135 -0.13 -0.53 5.42
N ILE A 136 0.88 -1.10 6.06
CA ILE A 136 1.80 -2.05 5.42
C ILE A 136 1.02 -3.29 4.96
N ASN A 137 0.21 -3.88 5.84
CA ASN A 137 -0.58 -5.07 5.52
C ASN A 137 -1.56 -4.86 4.37
N ARG A 138 -2.17 -3.68 4.32
CA ARG A 138 -3.26 -3.37 3.40
C ARG A 138 -2.79 -2.87 2.04
N ALA A 139 -1.75 -2.04 2.02
CA ALA A 139 -1.40 -1.22 0.88
C ALA A 139 0.03 -1.42 0.36
N MET A 140 0.91 -2.11 1.09
CA MET A 140 2.31 -2.28 0.73
C MET A 140 2.68 -3.75 0.43
N PRO A 141 3.61 -3.99 -0.50
CA PRO A 141 4.21 -3.06 -1.46
C PRO A 141 3.16 -2.44 -2.38
N TRP A 142 3.27 -1.14 -2.70
CA TRP A 142 2.24 -0.45 -3.47
C TRP A 142 1.97 -1.08 -4.85
N ASN A 143 2.99 -1.58 -5.51
CA ASN A 143 2.89 -2.28 -6.79
C ASN A 143 2.33 -3.71 -6.69
N ASN A 144 2.26 -4.29 -5.48
CA ASN A 144 1.75 -5.64 -5.24
C ASN A 144 1.17 -5.77 -3.82
N PRO A 145 0.06 -5.06 -3.51
CA PRO A 145 -0.50 -5.02 -2.16
C PRO A 145 -1.06 -6.35 -1.71
N LYS A 146 -1.14 -6.56 -0.40
CA LYS A 146 -1.67 -7.77 0.25
C LYS A 146 -0.92 -9.06 -0.07
N THR A 147 0.35 -8.97 -0.40
CA THR A 147 1.21 -10.14 -0.67
C THR A 147 2.14 -10.48 0.49
N LEU A 148 2.18 -9.65 1.52
CA LEU A 148 2.94 -9.93 2.74
C LEU A 148 2.13 -10.82 3.68
N THR A 149 2.80 -11.77 4.29
CA THR A 149 2.24 -12.53 5.42
C THR A 149 2.20 -11.65 6.68
N PRO A 150 1.35 -11.97 7.67
CA PRO A 150 1.36 -11.24 8.93
C PRO A 150 2.73 -11.16 9.60
N ASP A 151 3.51 -12.25 9.57
CA ASP A 151 4.87 -12.28 10.13
C ASP A 151 5.82 -11.34 9.39
N GLU A 152 5.75 -11.28 8.06
CA GLU A 152 6.51 -10.30 7.28
C GLU A 152 6.12 -8.86 7.63
N VAL A 153 4.82 -8.58 7.84
CA VAL A 153 4.36 -7.25 8.26
C VAL A 153 4.87 -6.88 9.65
N PHE A 154 4.84 -7.82 10.61
CA PHE A 154 5.46 -7.64 11.93
C PHE A 154 6.96 -7.38 11.81
N GLY A 155 7.67 -8.15 10.98
CA GLY A 155 9.10 -7.98 10.75
C GLY A 155 9.44 -6.62 10.17
N VAL A 156 8.78 -6.21 9.07
CA VAL A 156 8.99 -4.89 8.46
C VAL A 156 8.67 -3.76 9.43
N THR A 157 7.60 -3.90 10.21
CA THR A 157 7.26 -2.92 11.25
C THR A 157 8.35 -2.87 12.32
N ALA A 158 8.87 -4.02 12.78
CA ALA A 158 9.98 -4.08 13.74
C ALA A 158 11.25 -3.40 13.20
N TYR A 159 11.57 -3.63 11.93
CA TYR A 159 12.71 -3.01 11.27
C TYR A 159 12.60 -1.48 11.26
N LEU A 160 11.46 -0.94 10.84
CA LEU A 160 11.21 0.50 10.86
C LEU A 160 11.30 1.10 12.28
N LEU A 161 10.79 0.38 13.28
CA LEU A 161 10.88 0.81 14.68
C LEU A 161 12.31 0.77 15.20
N SER A 162 13.12 -0.17 14.75
CA SER A 162 14.56 -0.26 15.10
C SER A 162 15.35 0.86 14.45
N LEU A 163 15.10 1.16 13.17
CA LEU A 163 15.71 2.32 12.50
C LEU A 163 15.39 3.65 13.18
N ALA A 164 14.20 3.73 13.79
CA ALA A 164 13.76 4.90 14.57
C ALA A 164 14.23 4.87 16.04
N GLU A 165 15.07 3.93 16.44
CA GLU A 165 15.57 3.73 17.81
C GLU A 165 14.46 3.51 18.87
N ILE A 166 13.27 3.05 18.45
CA ILE A 166 12.13 2.77 19.33
C ILE A 166 12.28 1.40 19.98
N VAL A 167 12.85 0.44 19.25
CA VAL A 167 13.18 -0.91 19.72
C VAL A 167 14.63 -1.26 19.37
N PRO A 168 15.28 -2.18 20.12
CA PRO A 168 16.64 -2.61 19.80
C PRO A 168 16.69 -3.50 18.54
N ALA A 169 17.89 -3.69 17.98
CA ALA A 169 18.10 -4.41 16.72
C ALA A 169 17.79 -5.93 16.80
N ASP A 170 17.78 -6.50 17.96
CA ASP A 170 17.46 -7.91 18.22
C ASP A 170 15.97 -8.15 18.59
N PHE A 171 15.14 -7.10 18.46
CA PHE A 171 13.75 -7.15 18.89
C PHE A 171 12.89 -8.03 17.98
N VAL A 172 11.92 -8.72 18.61
CA VAL A 172 10.85 -9.45 17.92
C VAL A 172 9.52 -8.79 18.24
N LEU A 173 8.88 -8.18 17.24
CA LEU A 173 7.54 -7.61 17.36
C LEU A 173 6.49 -8.70 17.13
N SER A 174 5.42 -8.70 17.92
CA SER A 174 4.35 -9.69 17.82
C SER A 174 3.00 -9.11 18.22
N ASP A 175 1.92 -9.85 17.94
CA ASP A 175 0.57 -9.57 18.42
C ASP A 175 0.48 -9.48 19.95
N LYS A 176 1.44 -10.07 20.68
CA LYS A 176 1.45 -10.10 22.15
C LYS A 176 2.13 -8.88 22.77
N ASN A 177 3.07 -8.23 22.09
CA ASN A 177 3.86 -7.13 22.65
C ASN A 177 3.67 -5.79 21.95
N ILE A 178 2.98 -5.73 20.82
CA ILE A 178 2.80 -4.49 20.03
C ILE A 178 2.13 -3.37 20.84
N ALA A 179 1.21 -3.71 21.75
CA ALA A 179 0.56 -2.75 22.62
C ALA A 179 1.53 -2.08 23.63
N GLU A 180 2.55 -2.81 24.07
CA GLU A 180 3.62 -2.23 24.90
C GLU A 180 4.56 -1.36 24.08
N VAL A 181 4.85 -1.74 22.84
CA VAL A 181 5.67 -0.95 21.92
C VAL A 181 4.95 0.36 21.54
N GLN A 182 3.62 0.34 21.41
CA GLN A 182 2.82 1.54 21.20
C GLN A 182 3.12 2.65 22.22
N LYS A 183 3.42 2.29 23.47
CA LYS A 183 3.76 3.26 24.53
C LYS A 183 5.08 4.00 24.28
N ARG A 184 5.88 3.54 23.33
CA ARG A 184 7.16 4.14 22.92
C ARG A 184 7.04 4.97 21.63
N MET A 185 5.89 5.01 20.97
CA MET A 185 5.72 5.80 19.75
C MET A 185 5.99 7.28 20.04
N PRO A 186 6.88 7.93 19.27
CA PRO A 186 7.38 9.28 19.59
C PRO A 186 6.30 10.35 19.51
N ASN A 187 5.22 10.11 18.76
CA ASN A 187 4.12 11.06 18.63
C ASN A 187 2.76 10.53 19.15
N ARG A 188 2.78 9.54 20.05
CA ARG A 188 1.55 8.91 20.57
C ARG A 188 0.56 9.88 21.22
N ASN A 189 1.06 11.00 21.75
CA ASN A 189 0.28 12.07 22.37
C ASN A 189 0.09 13.27 21.43
N GLY A 190 0.46 13.14 20.15
CA GLY A 190 0.42 14.22 19.17
C GLY A 190 -0.92 14.40 18.46
N MET A 191 -1.85 13.48 18.61
CA MET A 191 -3.18 13.62 18.02
C MET A 191 -3.96 14.74 18.72
N VAL A 192 -4.57 15.60 17.94
CA VAL A 192 -5.43 16.69 18.42
C VAL A 192 -6.81 16.49 17.84
N PHE A 193 -7.81 16.49 18.70
CA PHE A 193 -9.20 16.54 18.28
C PHE A 193 -9.58 17.99 17.95
N TYR A 194 -9.88 18.26 16.70
CA TYR A 194 -10.24 19.59 16.24
C TYR A 194 -11.75 19.78 16.37
N GLU A 195 -12.19 20.14 17.56
CA GLU A 195 -13.61 20.25 17.92
C GLU A 195 -14.43 21.14 16.96
N PRO A 196 -13.92 22.30 16.49
CA PRO A 196 -14.66 23.17 15.56
C PRO A 196 -15.09 22.49 14.25
N LEU A 197 -14.33 21.48 13.77
CA LEU A 197 -14.67 20.72 12.56
C LEU A 197 -15.89 19.82 12.75
N TRP A 198 -16.22 19.47 13.99
CA TRP A 198 -17.25 18.47 14.33
C TRP A 198 -18.52 19.09 14.91
N LYS A 199 -18.53 20.39 15.18
CA LYS A 199 -19.69 21.10 15.70
C LYS A 199 -20.58 21.60 14.56
N VAL A 200 -21.65 20.88 14.26
CA VAL A 200 -22.61 21.19 13.18
C VAL A 200 -23.20 22.60 13.33
N ASN A 201 -23.52 23.04 14.56
CA ASN A 201 -24.10 24.33 14.85
C ASN A 201 -23.09 25.29 15.51
N GLY A 202 -21.80 24.98 15.45
CA GLY A 202 -20.74 25.80 15.99
C GLY A 202 -20.22 26.83 14.99
N LYS A 203 -19.38 27.72 15.48
CA LYS A 203 -18.62 28.62 14.61
C LYS A 203 -17.53 27.79 13.94
N GLY A 204 -17.61 27.61 12.63
CA GLY A 204 -16.59 26.87 11.85
C GLY A 204 -15.22 27.54 11.99
N ASP A 205 -14.18 26.76 11.71
CA ASP A 205 -12.79 27.19 11.72
C ASP A 205 -12.34 27.85 10.40
N VAL A 206 -13.24 27.92 9.42
CA VAL A 206 -12.94 28.48 8.10
C VAL A 206 -12.74 30.00 8.20
N LYS A 207 -11.49 30.38 8.16
CA LYS A 207 -11.05 31.80 8.08
C LYS A 207 -10.30 32.07 6.78
N ASN A 208 -10.49 31.21 5.78
CA ASN A 208 -9.77 31.35 4.54
C ASN A 208 -10.23 32.59 3.80
N VAL A 209 -9.35 33.56 3.72
CA VAL A 209 -9.49 34.80 2.92
C VAL A 209 -8.66 34.71 1.63
N ALA A 210 -7.99 33.58 1.40
CA ALA A 210 -7.27 33.36 0.17
C ALA A 210 -8.23 33.24 -1.02
N CYS A 211 -7.66 33.18 -2.19
CA CYS A 211 -8.41 33.13 -3.44
C CYS A 211 -9.62 32.18 -3.38
N MET A 212 -10.84 32.76 -3.51
CA MET A 212 -12.12 32.04 -3.48
C MET A 212 -12.73 31.92 -4.88
N LYS A 213 -12.22 32.64 -5.84
CA LYS A 213 -12.71 32.67 -7.22
C LYS A 213 -11.55 32.99 -8.17
N ASP A 214 -11.55 32.32 -9.32
CA ASP A 214 -10.57 32.54 -10.40
C ASP A 214 -9.10 32.46 -9.90
N CYS A 215 -8.84 31.50 -9.02
CA CYS A 215 -7.53 31.30 -8.41
C CYS A 215 -6.50 30.88 -9.46
N GLU A 216 -5.36 31.54 -9.48
CA GLU A 216 -4.24 31.09 -10.30
C GLU A 216 -3.84 29.68 -9.87
N PHE A 217 -3.82 28.78 -10.82
CA PHE A 217 -3.43 27.40 -10.63
C PHE A 217 -2.32 27.05 -11.61
N ASP A 218 -1.14 26.79 -11.10
CA ASP A 218 0.02 26.33 -11.86
C ASP A 218 0.24 24.84 -11.62
N PRO A 219 -0.39 23.97 -12.41
CA PRO A 219 -0.27 22.52 -12.24
C PRO A 219 1.11 22.07 -12.71
N ARG A 220 2.03 21.88 -11.78
CA ARG A 220 3.34 21.29 -12.07
C ARG A 220 3.43 19.90 -11.47
N VAL A 221 3.77 18.94 -12.30
CA VAL A 221 4.18 17.63 -11.82
C VAL A 221 5.55 17.78 -11.17
N LYS A 222 5.63 17.51 -9.87
CA LYS A 222 6.87 17.62 -9.08
C LYS A 222 7.62 16.31 -8.94
N SER A 223 6.92 15.19 -9.08
CA SER A 223 7.52 13.86 -8.98
C SER A 223 6.66 12.84 -9.72
N PHE A 224 7.25 11.70 -10.02
CA PHE A 224 6.59 10.57 -10.65
C PHE A 224 6.86 9.30 -9.83
N LEU A 225 5.92 8.36 -9.85
CA LEU A 225 6.20 7.01 -9.40
C LEU A 225 7.33 6.41 -10.24
N PRO A 226 8.18 5.55 -9.66
CA PRO A 226 9.13 4.76 -10.45
C PRO A 226 8.41 4.00 -11.57
N ASP A 227 9.08 3.79 -12.69
CA ASP A 227 8.46 3.18 -13.87
C ASP A 227 7.82 1.82 -13.59
N PHE A 228 8.47 1.00 -12.74
CA PHE A 228 7.94 -0.32 -12.36
C PHE A 228 6.65 -0.25 -11.54
N ALA A 229 6.39 0.87 -10.87
CA ALA A 229 5.23 1.05 -10.00
C ALA A 229 4.12 1.90 -10.67
N ARG A 230 4.45 2.65 -11.71
CA ARG A 230 3.56 3.65 -12.30
C ARG A 230 2.20 3.10 -12.73
N ASP A 231 2.20 1.96 -13.37
CA ASP A 231 1.00 1.32 -13.92
C ASP A 231 0.68 -0.02 -13.25
N ALA A 232 1.18 -0.24 -12.03
CA ALA A 232 1.00 -1.50 -11.29
C ALA A 232 -0.48 -1.86 -11.10
N HIS A 233 -1.36 -0.86 -11.03
CA HIS A 233 -2.82 -1.03 -10.90
C HIS A 233 -3.56 -0.62 -12.17
N GLY A 234 -2.92 -0.70 -13.34
CA GLY A 234 -3.53 -0.43 -14.63
C GLY A 234 -3.79 1.04 -14.88
N ASN A 235 -2.76 1.84 -15.08
CA ASN A 235 -2.81 3.25 -15.44
C ASN A 235 -3.90 4.08 -14.74
N ILE A 236 -3.70 4.35 -13.45
CA ILE A 236 -4.65 5.08 -12.60
C ILE A 236 -4.96 6.48 -13.16
N GLN A 237 -3.99 7.12 -13.84
CA GLN A 237 -4.19 8.41 -14.47
C GLN A 237 -5.26 8.35 -15.56
N GLU A 238 -5.24 7.32 -16.41
CA GLU A 238 -6.24 7.12 -17.45
C GLU A 238 -7.58 6.62 -16.90
N GLN A 239 -7.56 5.95 -15.75
CA GLN A 239 -8.78 5.52 -15.04
C GLN A 239 -9.42 6.67 -14.26
N ASN A 240 -8.68 7.75 -14.01
CA ASN A 240 -9.20 8.89 -13.30
C ASN A 240 -10.34 9.52 -14.11
N ARG A 241 -11.48 9.68 -13.47
CA ARG A 241 -12.69 10.18 -14.09
C ARG A 241 -12.83 11.65 -13.77
N GLY A 242 -13.25 12.42 -14.76
CA GLY A 242 -13.64 13.79 -14.53
C GLY A 242 -14.70 13.89 -13.42
N ILE A 243 -15.11 15.10 -13.09
CA ILE A 243 -16.08 15.38 -12.03
C ILE A 243 -17.37 14.57 -12.23
N GLY A 244 -17.78 13.88 -11.20
CA GLY A 244 -19.07 13.18 -11.17
C GLY A 244 -18.99 11.68 -10.89
N PRO A 245 -20.14 11.04 -10.75
CA PRO A 245 -20.22 9.63 -10.44
C PRO A 245 -19.72 8.78 -11.62
N VAL A 246 -19.31 7.59 -11.25
CA VAL A 246 -18.75 6.53 -12.08
C VAL A 246 -19.73 5.98 -13.14
N ARG A 247 -20.89 6.57 -13.32
CA ARG A 247 -21.91 6.09 -14.25
C ARG A 247 -21.39 6.10 -15.69
N GLY A 248 -21.58 4.96 -16.38
CA GLY A 248 -21.23 4.78 -17.78
C GLY A 248 -19.77 4.43 -18.04
N VAL A 249 -18.96 4.22 -17.00
CA VAL A 249 -17.60 3.70 -17.18
C VAL A 249 -17.62 2.19 -16.99
N ASP A 250 -17.21 1.49 -18.02
CA ASP A 250 -17.02 0.04 -17.98
C ASP A 250 -15.64 -0.27 -17.37
N THR A 251 -15.63 -0.63 -16.09
CA THR A 251 -14.39 -0.95 -15.37
C THR A 251 -13.80 -2.31 -15.73
N THR A 252 -14.49 -3.09 -16.58
CA THR A 252 -13.97 -4.36 -17.10
C THR A 252 -13.10 -4.17 -18.32
N LYS A 253 -13.14 -2.99 -18.92
CA LYS A 253 -12.30 -2.62 -20.07
C LYS A 253 -11.05 -1.86 -19.64
N PRO A 254 -9.99 -1.92 -20.44
CA PRO A 254 -8.85 -1.04 -20.23
C PRO A 254 -9.29 0.43 -20.15
N PRO A 255 -8.61 1.27 -19.37
CA PRO A 255 -8.91 2.69 -19.28
C PRO A 255 -8.77 3.37 -20.65
N ALA A 256 -9.61 4.37 -20.90
CA ALA A 256 -9.50 5.17 -22.11
C ALA A 256 -8.14 5.91 -22.14
N LYS A 257 -7.46 5.88 -23.27
CA LYS A 257 -6.21 6.65 -23.47
C LYS A 257 -6.55 8.12 -23.68
N GLY A 258 -6.16 8.95 -22.77
CA GLY A 258 -6.32 10.40 -22.89
C GLY A 258 -6.21 11.11 -21.53
N LEU A 259 -5.92 12.41 -21.55
CA LEU A 259 -5.88 13.23 -20.37
C LEU A 259 -7.31 13.46 -19.84
N VAL A 260 -7.54 13.30 -18.56
CA VAL A 260 -8.78 13.69 -17.90
C VAL A 260 -8.98 15.19 -18.06
N GLY A 261 -10.07 15.60 -18.71
CA GLY A 261 -10.35 17.01 -18.98
C GLY A 261 -10.21 17.43 -20.44
N GLY A 262 -9.61 16.60 -21.29
CA GLY A 262 -9.75 16.76 -22.75
C GLY A 262 -11.14 16.32 -23.22
N ALA A 263 -11.75 17.07 -24.13
CA ALA A 263 -13.04 16.70 -24.72
C ALA A 263 -13.03 15.23 -25.10
N ALA A 264 -14.12 14.53 -24.73
CA ALA A 264 -14.28 13.11 -24.98
C ALA A 264 -13.80 12.71 -26.36
N ALA A 265 -12.68 12.03 -26.43
CA ALA A 265 -12.27 11.40 -27.67
C ALA A 265 -13.34 10.34 -27.98
N ALA A 266 -14.04 10.53 -29.08
CA ALA A 266 -15.04 9.61 -29.56
C ALA A 266 -14.47 8.19 -29.50
N ALA A 267 -15.23 7.27 -28.93
CA ALA A 267 -14.85 5.88 -28.84
C ALA A 267 -14.46 5.35 -30.22
N ALA A 268 -13.18 5.12 -30.41
CA ALA A 268 -12.72 4.34 -31.54
C ALA A 268 -13.30 2.92 -31.39
N PRO A 269 -13.77 2.30 -32.50
CA PRO A 269 -14.34 0.97 -32.42
C PRO A 269 -13.35 -0.01 -31.81
N ALA A 270 -13.84 -0.80 -30.86
CA ALA A 270 -13.05 -1.79 -30.17
C ALA A 270 -12.27 -2.66 -31.16
N ALA A 271 -10.97 -2.54 -31.14
CA ALA A 271 -10.10 -3.53 -31.79
C ALA A 271 -10.39 -4.88 -31.15
N ALA A 272 -10.58 -5.89 -31.99
CA ALA A 272 -10.77 -7.27 -31.57
C ALA A 272 -9.77 -7.70 -30.49
N PRO A 273 -10.12 -8.60 -29.58
CA PRO A 273 -9.25 -8.99 -28.48
C PRO A 273 -7.92 -9.46 -29.04
N ALA A 274 -6.88 -8.68 -28.82
CA ALA A 274 -5.52 -9.10 -29.11
C ALA A 274 -5.26 -10.36 -28.29
N ALA A 275 -4.84 -11.41 -28.97
CA ALA A 275 -4.45 -12.68 -28.36
C ALA A 275 -3.62 -12.42 -27.09
N ALA A 276 -3.87 -13.22 -26.07
CA ALA A 276 -3.25 -13.15 -24.75
C ALA A 276 -1.75 -12.90 -24.90
N LYS A 277 -1.31 -11.68 -24.58
CA LYS A 277 0.10 -11.35 -24.46
C LYS A 277 0.61 -12.16 -23.27
N GLY A 278 1.69 -12.87 -23.47
CA GLY A 278 2.38 -13.65 -22.45
C GLY A 278 2.65 -12.81 -21.17
N PRO A 279 3.13 -13.43 -20.11
CA PRO A 279 3.27 -12.81 -18.80
C PRO A 279 3.99 -11.46 -18.93
N ASN A 280 3.46 -10.45 -18.24
CA ASN A 280 4.06 -9.12 -18.24
C ASN A 280 5.48 -9.21 -17.66
N VAL A 281 6.47 -9.03 -18.52
CA VAL A 281 7.88 -9.25 -18.18
C VAL A 281 8.34 -8.32 -17.07
N ASN A 282 7.83 -7.08 -16.98
CA ASN A 282 8.15 -6.18 -15.89
C ASN A 282 7.74 -6.76 -14.52
N ASN A 283 6.60 -7.44 -14.46
CA ASN A 283 6.17 -8.14 -13.25
C ASN A 283 7.08 -9.34 -12.93
N LEU A 284 7.55 -10.05 -13.95
CA LEU A 284 8.51 -11.16 -13.75
C LEU A 284 9.87 -10.65 -13.25
N LEU A 285 10.37 -9.54 -13.80
CA LEU A 285 11.62 -8.91 -13.36
C LEU A 285 11.53 -8.47 -11.90
N ALA A 286 10.41 -7.84 -11.51
CA ALA A 286 10.19 -7.39 -10.14
C ALA A 286 10.01 -8.58 -9.18
N ALA A 287 9.19 -9.57 -9.53
CA ALA A 287 8.94 -10.75 -8.70
C ALA A 287 10.20 -11.59 -8.44
N ASN A 288 11.16 -11.55 -9.38
CA ASN A 288 12.44 -12.23 -9.26
C ASN A 288 13.59 -11.30 -8.84
N SER A 289 13.28 -10.10 -8.32
CA SER A 289 14.25 -9.10 -7.81
C SER A 289 15.35 -8.70 -8.81
N CYS A 290 15.13 -8.89 -10.11
CA CYS A 290 16.11 -8.55 -11.15
C CYS A 290 16.39 -7.05 -11.22
N THR A 291 15.37 -6.23 -10.93
CA THR A 291 15.44 -4.78 -10.97
C THR A 291 16.27 -4.16 -9.84
N ALA A 292 16.58 -4.93 -8.78
CA ALA A 292 17.51 -4.50 -7.73
C ALA A 292 18.94 -4.28 -8.25
N CYS A 293 19.33 -5.06 -9.25
CA CYS A 293 20.68 -5.00 -9.83
C CYS A 293 20.71 -4.45 -11.28
N HIS A 294 19.61 -4.53 -12.02
CA HIS A 294 19.52 -4.16 -13.42
C HIS A 294 18.46 -3.08 -13.63
N GLY A 295 18.87 -1.89 -14.05
CA GLY A 295 17.94 -0.86 -14.50
C GLY A 295 17.39 -1.14 -15.90
N MET A 296 16.29 -0.51 -16.28
CA MET A 296 15.74 -0.64 -17.64
C MET A 296 16.70 -0.09 -18.68
N LYS A 297 17.20 1.13 -18.47
CA LYS A 297 18.07 1.87 -19.40
C LYS A 297 19.44 2.22 -18.82
N ASN A 298 19.61 2.15 -17.52
CA ASN A 298 20.83 2.55 -16.81
C ASN A 298 21.43 1.38 -16.04
N LYS A 299 22.74 1.43 -15.89
CA LYS A 299 23.47 0.51 -15.03
C LYS A 299 23.18 0.86 -13.56
N ILE A 300 22.86 -0.15 -12.75
CA ILE A 300 22.79 -0.06 -11.29
C ILE A 300 24.02 -0.79 -10.72
N VAL A 301 23.88 -2.03 -10.33
CA VAL A 301 24.99 -2.94 -10.00
C VAL A 301 25.41 -3.69 -11.29
N GLY A 302 24.44 -4.29 -11.97
CA GLY A 302 24.57 -4.89 -13.28
C GLY A 302 24.22 -3.92 -14.41
N PRO A 303 24.42 -4.33 -15.67
CA PRO A 303 24.09 -3.54 -16.85
C PRO A 303 22.58 -3.31 -16.97
N GLY A 304 22.17 -2.20 -17.63
CA GLY A 304 20.77 -2.00 -17.99
C GLY A 304 20.27 -3.07 -18.97
N PHE A 305 18.98 -3.40 -18.92
CA PHE A 305 18.42 -4.42 -19.80
C PHE A 305 18.54 -4.05 -21.29
N ASN A 306 18.38 -2.77 -21.64
CA ASN A 306 18.62 -2.29 -22.99
C ASN A 306 20.09 -2.39 -23.40
N GLU A 307 21.04 -2.21 -22.47
CA GLU A 307 22.47 -2.39 -22.72
C GLU A 307 22.78 -3.87 -23.01
N ILE A 308 22.14 -4.79 -22.26
CA ILE A 308 22.26 -6.24 -22.51
C ILE A 308 21.72 -6.57 -23.90
N ALA A 309 20.53 -6.08 -24.24
CA ALA A 309 19.91 -6.29 -25.54
C ALA A 309 20.79 -5.77 -26.68
N ALA A 310 21.31 -4.56 -26.55
CA ALA A 310 22.15 -3.93 -27.56
C ALA A 310 23.49 -4.70 -27.75
N LYS A 311 24.16 -5.06 -26.66
CA LYS A 311 25.46 -5.74 -26.68
C LYS A 311 25.40 -7.12 -27.32
N HIS A 312 24.32 -7.83 -27.16
CA HIS A 312 24.16 -9.19 -27.65
C HIS A 312 23.30 -9.28 -28.93
N LYS A 313 22.91 -8.15 -29.50
CA LYS A 313 22.15 -8.10 -30.75
C LYS A 313 22.82 -8.93 -31.86
N GLY A 314 22.05 -9.82 -32.46
CA GLY A 314 22.56 -10.68 -33.55
C GLY A 314 23.31 -11.94 -33.10
N LYS A 315 23.46 -12.15 -31.80
CA LYS A 315 24.06 -13.41 -31.27
C LYS A 315 23.18 -14.61 -31.61
N ALA A 316 23.76 -15.64 -32.21
CA ALA A 316 23.05 -16.90 -32.41
C ALA A 316 22.59 -17.50 -31.07
N ASN A 317 21.37 -18.04 -31.02
CA ASN A 317 20.77 -18.64 -29.83
C ASN A 317 20.76 -17.70 -28.61
N LEU A 318 20.50 -16.40 -28.85
CA LEU A 318 20.55 -15.37 -27.82
C LEU A 318 19.63 -15.69 -26.62
N GLU A 319 18.41 -16.15 -26.87
CA GLU A 319 17.46 -16.49 -25.81
C GLU A 319 18.01 -17.59 -24.89
N ALA A 320 18.51 -18.67 -25.44
CA ALA A 320 19.10 -19.77 -24.67
C ALA A 320 20.34 -19.31 -23.86
N TYR A 321 21.15 -18.42 -24.46
CA TYR A 321 22.28 -17.80 -23.77
C TYR A 321 21.83 -16.96 -22.58
N LEU A 322 20.80 -16.15 -22.75
CA LEU A 322 20.26 -15.28 -21.69
C LEU A 322 19.59 -16.11 -20.57
N VAL A 323 18.84 -17.15 -20.92
CA VAL A 323 18.30 -18.11 -19.94
C VAL A 323 19.42 -18.73 -19.12
N GLY A 324 20.49 -19.18 -19.78
CA GLY A 324 21.67 -19.71 -19.10
C GLY A 324 22.31 -18.69 -18.16
N LYS A 325 22.36 -17.41 -18.53
CA LYS A 325 22.88 -16.34 -17.67
C LYS A 325 21.98 -16.04 -16.48
N ILE A 326 20.68 -16.09 -16.66
CA ILE A 326 19.73 -15.93 -15.55
C ILE A 326 19.90 -17.10 -14.55
N LYS A 327 19.88 -18.33 -15.02
CA LYS A 327 19.91 -19.51 -14.16
C LYS A 327 21.27 -19.72 -13.46
N ASN A 328 22.37 -19.54 -14.19
CA ASN A 328 23.70 -19.91 -13.73
C ASN A 328 24.59 -18.69 -13.36
N GLY A 329 24.10 -17.48 -13.60
CA GLY A 329 24.88 -16.27 -13.39
C GLY A 329 26.05 -16.11 -14.36
N GLY A 330 27.07 -15.36 -13.94
CA GLY A 330 28.30 -15.18 -14.71
C GLY A 330 29.05 -13.89 -14.38
N SER A 331 30.27 -13.78 -14.84
CA SER A 331 31.13 -12.62 -14.64
C SER A 331 31.91 -12.27 -15.91
N GLY A 332 32.58 -11.12 -15.89
CA GLY A 332 33.54 -10.70 -16.91
C GLY A 332 32.97 -9.99 -18.14
N VAL A 333 31.69 -10.20 -18.49
CA VAL A 333 31.08 -9.59 -19.70
C VAL A 333 30.85 -8.10 -19.55
N TYR A 334 30.50 -7.64 -18.34
CA TYR A 334 30.19 -6.25 -17.99
C TYR A 334 31.06 -5.69 -16.87
N GLY A 335 32.20 -6.31 -16.61
CA GLY A 335 33.16 -5.94 -15.57
C GLY A 335 33.38 -7.03 -14.54
N ALA A 336 34.00 -6.65 -13.41
CA ALA A 336 34.44 -7.59 -12.38
C ALA A 336 33.31 -8.10 -11.47
N ILE A 337 32.19 -7.37 -11.38
CA ILE A 337 31.08 -7.73 -10.49
C ILE A 337 30.33 -8.91 -11.10
N PRO A 338 30.27 -10.07 -10.41
CA PRO A 338 29.56 -11.22 -10.93
C PRO A 338 28.02 -11.07 -10.76
N MET A 339 27.27 -11.52 -11.73
CA MET A 339 25.85 -11.78 -11.58
C MET A 339 25.69 -13.13 -10.85
N PRO A 340 25.04 -13.17 -9.68
CA PRO A 340 24.79 -14.44 -8.99
C PRO A 340 23.81 -15.31 -9.76
N ALA A 341 23.93 -16.64 -9.62
CA ALA A 341 22.98 -17.59 -10.18
C ALA A 341 21.58 -17.39 -9.56
N GLN A 342 20.55 -17.56 -10.37
CA GLN A 342 19.15 -17.44 -9.95
C GLN A 342 18.38 -18.77 -10.18
N PRO A 343 18.77 -19.86 -9.51
CA PRO A 343 18.17 -21.19 -9.77
C PRO A 343 16.68 -21.26 -9.42
N GLN A 344 16.21 -20.39 -8.52
CA GLN A 344 14.82 -20.26 -8.08
C GLN A 344 13.87 -19.71 -9.15
N VAL A 345 14.38 -19.00 -10.16
CA VAL A 345 13.57 -18.47 -11.26
C VAL A 345 13.02 -19.65 -12.07
N LYS A 346 11.70 -19.69 -12.24
CA LYS A 346 11.06 -20.75 -13.05
C LYS A 346 11.53 -20.68 -14.50
N ASP A 347 11.66 -21.82 -15.17
CA ASP A 347 12.17 -21.87 -16.54
C ASP A 347 11.31 -21.06 -17.51
N ALA A 348 9.98 -21.12 -17.37
CA ALA A 348 9.06 -20.32 -18.17
C ALA A 348 9.26 -18.80 -17.97
N ASP A 349 9.53 -18.36 -16.74
CA ASP A 349 9.77 -16.96 -16.41
C ASP A 349 11.13 -16.50 -16.97
N ALA A 350 12.17 -17.33 -16.83
CA ALA A 350 13.48 -17.07 -17.38
C ALA A 350 13.42 -16.96 -18.91
N GLN A 351 12.64 -17.81 -19.56
CA GLN A 351 12.43 -17.78 -21.01
C GLN A 351 11.69 -16.52 -21.45
N ALA A 352 10.62 -16.13 -20.77
CA ALA A 352 9.87 -14.91 -21.08
C ALA A 352 10.75 -13.64 -20.93
N MET A 353 11.55 -13.57 -19.85
CA MET A 353 12.51 -12.48 -19.65
C MET A 353 13.59 -12.45 -20.72
N ALA A 354 14.14 -13.60 -21.09
CA ALA A 354 15.15 -13.71 -22.14
C ALA A 354 14.62 -13.28 -23.51
N GLN A 355 13.41 -13.68 -23.88
CA GLN A 355 12.72 -13.28 -25.11
C GLN A 355 12.53 -11.75 -25.16
N TRP A 356 12.07 -11.19 -24.07
CA TRP A 356 11.88 -9.73 -23.99
C TRP A 356 13.21 -8.97 -24.13
N ILE A 357 14.29 -9.42 -23.47
CA ILE A 357 15.61 -8.81 -23.63
C ILE A 357 16.10 -8.96 -25.09
N ALA A 358 15.93 -10.14 -25.69
CA ALA A 358 16.31 -10.37 -27.08
C ALA A 358 15.54 -9.51 -28.08
N ALA A 359 14.28 -9.15 -27.75
CA ALA A 359 13.44 -8.24 -28.53
C ALA A 359 13.80 -6.74 -28.35
N GLY A 360 14.78 -6.42 -27.49
CA GLY A 360 15.26 -5.04 -27.31
C GLY A 360 14.97 -4.42 -25.95
N ALA A 361 14.36 -5.12 -25.03
CA ALA A 361 14.05 -4.68 -23.67
C ALA A 361 13.24 -3.37 -23.62
N GLN A 362 12.17 -3.27 -24.43
CA GLN A 362 11.30 -2.10 -24.55
C GLN A 362 9.95 -2.31 -23.86
#